data_83df13e62921139895b6349284221308
#
_entry.id   83df13e62921139895b6349284221308
#
_cell.length_a   1.000
_cell.length_b   1.000
_cell.length_c   1.000
_cell.angle_alpha   90.00
_cell.angle_beta   90.00
_cell.angle_gamma   90.00
#
_symmetry.space_group_name_H-M   'P 1'
#
loop_
_entity.id
_entity.type
_entity.pdbx_description
1 polymer ?
#
loop_
_entity_poly.entity_id
_entity_poly.type
_entity_poly.pdbx_seq_one_letter_code
_entity_poly.pdbx_strand_id
1 'polypeptide(L)'
;MGSKALYCAFEKNKFWEVHDLLMNAEGYDFLNDTVKNDKTKSGELADFLQPVFDSADMRQCLDSGKYDNRLKEDMALATGLNIQGTPGFYLNETNYSGAYNYKDMESTVNSALK
;
A
#
# COMPACT_ATOMS: atom_id res chain seq x y z
N MET A 1 -0.21 5.80 6.29
CA MET A 1 1.14 6.35 6.12
C MET A 1 2.07 5.47 5.30
N GLY A 2 1.96 4.16 5.38
CA GLY A 2 2.78 3.25 4.57
C GLY A 2 2.64 3.48 3.07
N SER A 3 1.43 3.68 2.57
CA SER A 3 1.21 3.97 1.14
C SER A 3 1.91 5.25 0.69
N LYS A 4 1.92 6.28 1.53
CA LYS A 4 2.63 7.53 1.22
C LYS A 4 4.14 7.31 1.16
N ALA A 5 4.69 6.48 2.04
CA ALA A 5 6.10 6.13 2.02
C ALA A 5 6.47 5.42 0.71
N LEU A 6 5.58 4.57 0.19
CA LEU A 6 5.79 3.92 -1.10
C LEU A 6 5.81 4.91 -2.26
N TYR A 7 4.92 5.91 -2.27
CA TYR A 7 4.99 6.98 -3.27
C TYR A 7 6.29 7.76 -3.19
N CYS A 8 6.72 8.10 -1.97
CA CYS A 8 8.00 8.80 -1.76
C CYS A 8 9.19 7.98 -2.26
N ALA A 9 9.17 6.68 -1.99
CA ALA A 9 10.21 5.76 -2.44
C ALA A 9 10.26 5.64 -3.97
N PHE A 10 9.11 5.64 -4.61
CA PHE A 10 9.01 5.56 -6.08
C PHE A 10 9.74 6.72 -6.76
N GLU A 11 9.65 7.93 -6.22
CA GLU A 11 10.34 9.10 -6.77
C GLU A 11 11.86 8.91 -6.87
N LYS A 12 12.43 8.15 -5.94
CA LYS A 12 13.88 7.89 -5.85
C LYS A 12 14.27 6.52 -6.39
N ASN A 13 13.34 5.85 -7.06
CA ASN A 13 13.55 4.51 -7.60
C ASN A 13 13.89 3.47 -6.52
N LYS A 14 13.27 3.60 -5.34
CA LYS A 14 13.44 2.73 -4.17
C LYS A 14 12.16 2.05 -3.71
N PHE A 15 11.16 1.99 -4.59
CA PHE A 15 9.85 1.44 -4.25
C PHE A 15 9.95 0.03 -3.66
N TRP A 16 10.65 -0.88 -4.34
CA TRP A 16 10.67 -2.28 -3.92
C TRP A 16 11.44 -2.49 -2.62
N GLU A 17 12.52 -1.75 -2.41
CA GLU A 17 13.30 -1.84 -1.18
C GLU A 17 12.46 -1.42 0.03
N VAL A 18 11.69 -0.33 -0.10
CA VAL A 18 10.78 0.12 0.97
C VAL A 18 9.60 -0.82 1.11
N HIS A 19 9.02 -1.27 0.00
CA HIS A 19 7.92 -2.23 -0.01
C HIS A 19 8.28 -3.49 0.78
N ASP A 20 9.45 -4.06 0.53
CA ASP A 20 9.86 -5.30 1.17
C ASP A 20 10.06 -5.14 2.68
N LEU A 21 10.57 -3.99 3.13
CA LEU A 21 10.67 -3.71 4.57
C LEU A 21 9.31 -3.55 5.24
N LEU A 22 8.34 -2.95 4.56
CA LEU A 22 7.01 -2.72 5.13
C LEU A 22 6.09 -3.94 5.03
N MET A 23 6.32 -4.83 4.08
CA MET A 23 5.46 -5.99 3.84
C MET A 23 5.92 -7.26 4.57
N ASN A 24 7.04 -7.25 5.26
CA ASN A 24 7.38 -8.36 6.15
C ASN A 24 6.66 -8.23 7.50
N ALA A 25 6.74 -9.27 8.34
CA ALA A 25 6.02 -9.28 9.62
C ALA A 25 6.43 -8.12 10.53
N GLU A 26 7.73 -7.82 10.61
CA GLU A 26 8.23 -6.73 11.44
C GLU A 26 7.72 -5.36 10.97
N GLY A 27 7.76 -5.11 9.67
CA GLY A 27 7.28 -3.86 9.09
C GLY A 27 5.78 -3.70 9.25
N TYR A 28 5.03 -4.76 9.05
CA TYR A 28 3.58 -4.76 9.25
C TYR A 28 3.22 -4.44 10.70
N ASP A 29 3.86 -5.08 11.64
CA ASP A 29 3.63 -4.82 13.07
C ASP A 29 4.03 -3.38 13.43
N PHE A 30 5.15 -2.89 12.90
CA PHE A 30 5.57 -1.51 13.13
C PHE A 30 4.53 -0.50 12.63
N LEU A 31 3.99 -0.70 11.42
CA LEU A 31 2.96 0.19 10.89
C LEU A 31 1.68 0.17 11.72
N ASN A 32 1.27 -0.99 12.20
CA ASN A 32 0.00 -1.13 12.91
C ASN A 32 0.08 -0.81 14.39
N ASP A 33 1.21 -1.08 15.04
CA ASP A 33 1.34 -0.95 16.48
C ASP A 33 2.05 0.35 16.89
N THR A 34 2.96 0.86 16.07
CA THR A 34 3.74 2.07 16.40
C THR A 34 3.26 3.28 15.61
N VAL A 35 3.20 3.19 14.28
CA VAL A 35 2.84 4.33 13.43
C VAL A 35 1.36 4.63 13.50
N LYS A 36 0.50 3.63 13.41
CA LYS A 36 -0.97 3.75 13.53
C LYS A 36 -1.58 4.84 12.65
N ASN A 37 -1.00 5.06 11.49
CA ASN A 37 -1.41 6.11 10.55
C ASN A 37 -1.39 7.53 11.16
N ASP A 38 -0.61 7.74 12.19
CA ASP A 38 -0.47 9.03 12.88
C ASP A 38 0.61 9.87 12.19
N LYS A 39 0.22 11.04 11.69
CA LYS A 39 1.12 11.94 10.96
C LYS A 39 2.29 12.44 11.82
N THR A 40 2.14 12.47 13.15
CA THR A 40 3.24 12.86 14.05
C THR A 40 4.34 11.81 14.14
N LYS A 41 4.08 10.61 13.62
CA LYS A 41 5.01 9.48 13.60
C LYS A 41 5.84 9.37 12.33
N SER A 42 5.82 10.39 11.47
CA SER A 42 6.58 10.38 10.22
C SER A 42 8.08 10.16 10.44
N GLY A 43 8.64 10.78 11.49
CA GLY A 43 10.05 10.59 11.84
C GLY A 43 10.38 9.17 12.25
N GLU A 44 9.50 8.51 13.00
CA GLU A 44 9.70 7.11 13.40
C GLU A 44 9.64 6.18 12.20
N LEU A 45 8.72 6.41 11.28
CA LEU A 45 8.64 5.63 10.04
C LEU A 45 9.89 5.86 9.17
N ALA A 46 10.31 7.12 9.02
CA ALA A 46 11.51 7.45 8.26
C ALA A 46 12.75 6.75 8.82
N ASP A 47 12.89 6.71 10.15
CA ASP A 47 14.01 6.04 10.81
C ASP A 47 13.97 4.53 10.61
N PHE A 48 12.78 3.94 10.66
CA PHE A 48 12.61 2.51 10.38
C PHE A 48 13.07 2.16 8.96
N LEU A 49 12.84 3.04 8.00
CA LEU A 49 13.20 2.82 6.59
C LEU A 49 14.64 3.23 6.25
N GLN A 50 15.39 3.74 7.21
CA GLN A 50 16.77 4.22 6.99
C GLN A 50 17.70 3.22 6.29
N PRO A 51 17.64 1.90 6.56
CA PRO A 51 18.51 0.95 5.87
C PRO A 51 18.40 0.97 4.34
N VAL A 52 17.28 1.40 3.79
CA VAL A 52 17.01 1.38 2.34
C VAL A 52 16.70 2.75 1.76
N PHE A 53 16.41 3.75 2.59
CA PHE A 53 16.03 5.07 2.13
C PHE A 53 16.51 6.14 3.12
N ASP A 54 17.03 7.26 2.61
CA ASP A 54 17.48 8.35 3.47
C ASP A 54 16.36 8.84 4.38
N SER A 55 16.60 8.83 5.69
CA SER A 55 15.61 9.17 6.70
C SER A 55 15.12 10.63 6.57
N ALA A 56 16.04 11.58 6.32
CA ALA A 56 15.68 12.99 6.17
C ALA A 56 14.79 13.21 4.94
N ASP A 57 15.13 12.59 3.82
CA ASP A 57 14.35 12.69 2.58
C ASP A 57 12.96 12.06 2.75
N MET A 58 12.88 10.91 3.40
CA MET A 58 11.60 10.26 3.66
C MET A 58 10.73 11.13 4.55
N ARG A 59 11.27 11.63 5.65
CA ARG A 59 10.52 12.49 6.56
C ARG A 59 10.03 13.75 5.87
N GLN A 60 10.88 14.40 5.08
CA GLN A 60 10.50 15.60 4.34
C GLN A 60 9.36 15.30 3.37
N CYS A 61 9.42 14.21 2.65
CA CYS A 61 8.39 13.81 1.70
C CYS A 61 7.06 13.53 2.43
N LEU A 62 7.10 12.77 3.52
CA LEU A 62 5.90 12.46 4.30
C LEU A 62 5.26 13.71 4.89
N ASP A 63 6.08 14.60 5.47
CA ASP A 63 5.59 15.83 6.13
C ASP A 63 5.08 16.85 5.12
N SER A 64 5.54 16.81 3.86
CA SER A 64 5.09 17.74 2.82
C SER A 64 3.62 17.56 2.46
N GLY A 65 3.05 16.40 2.70
CA GLY A 65 1.67 16.08 2.33
C GLY A 65 1.40 16.01 0.83
N LYS A 66 2.43 15.97 -0.01
CA LYS A 66 2.27 16.03 -1.46
C LYS A 66 1.51 14.84 -2.07
N TYR A 67 1.43 13.73 -1.36
CA TYR A 67 0.68 12.55 -1.79
C TYR A 67 -0.68 12.38 -1.12
N ASP A 68 -1.10 13.34 -0.28
CA ASP A 68 -2.37 13.26 0.43
C ASP A 68 -3.55 13.20 -0.54
N ASN A 69 -3.55 14.05 -1.56
CA ASN A 69 -4.61 14.06 -2.56
C ASN A 69 -4.63 12.79 -3.40
N ARG A 70 -3.49 12.28 -3.80
CA ARG A 70 -3.39 11.02 -4.55
C ARG A 70 -3.99 9.87 -3.76
N LEU A 71 -3.67 9.77 -2.47
CA LEU A 71 -4.23 8.74 -1.61
C LEU A 71 -5.75 8.88 -1.49
N LYS A 72 -6.26 10.11 -1.34
CA LYS A 72 -7.71 10.35 -1.31
C LYS A 72 -8.39 9.92 -2.61
N GLU A 73 -7.79 10.23 -3.75
CA GLU A 73 -8.31 9.82 -5.05
C GLU A 73 -8.36 8.30 -5.19
N ASP A 74 -7.28 7.61 -4.77
CA ASP A 74 -7.23 6.16 -4.82
C ASP A 74 -8.27 5.52 -3.89
N MET A 75 -8.47 6.08 -2.69
CA MET A 75 -9.49 5.60 -1.77
C MET A 75 -10.90 5.84 -2.30
N ALA A 76 -11.15 6.98 -2.92
CA ALA A 76 -12.44 7.28 -3.54
C ALA A 76 -12.73 6.33 -4.72
N LEU A 77 -11.72 6.02 -5.52
CA LEU A 77 -11.84 5.04 -6.59
C LEU A 77 -12.19 3.65 -6.05
N ALA A 78 -11.53 3.21 -4.99
CA ALA A 78 -11.83 1.93 -4.36
C ALA A 78 -13.27 1.87 -3.86
N THR A 79 -13.75 2.96 -3.23
CA THR A 79 -15.15 3.05 -2.79
C THR A 79 -16.11 2.99 -3.96
N GLY A 80 -15.82 3.72 -5.05
CA GLY A 80 -16.63 3.69 -6.27
C GLY A 80 -16.68 2.33 -6.94
N LEU A 81 -15.61 1.52 -6.80
CA LEU A 81 -15.54 0.16 -7.30
C LEU A 81 -16.09 -0.88 -6.31
N ASN A 82 -16.67 -0.42 -5.21
CA ASN A 82 -17.25 -1.28 -4.16
C ASN A 82 -16.23 -2.26 -3.55
N ILE A 83 -14.99 -1.79 -3.37
CA ILE A 83 -13.95 -2.55 -2.67
C ILE A 83 -14.17 -2.36 -1.17
N GLN A 84 -14.51 -3.44 -0.46
CA GLN A 84 -14.85 -3.39 0.96
C GLN A 84 -13.77 -3.98 1.86
N GLY A 85 -12.75 -4.59 1.30
CA GLY A 85 -11.66 -5.20 2.03
C GLY A 85 -10.58 -5.67 1.07
N THR A 86 -9.52 -6.25 1.63
CA THR A 86 -8.39 -6.75 0.85
C THR A 86 -8.15 -8.22 1.10
N PRO A 87 -7.78 -8.96 0.05
CA PRO A 87 -7.71 -8.52 -1.33
C PRO A 87 -9.07 -8.36 -1.99
N GLY A 88 -9.16 -7.45 -2.98
CA GLY A 88 -10.33 -7.32 -3.83
C GLY A 88 -9.94 -7.54 -5.29
N PHE A 89 -10.80 -8.20 -6.06
CA PHE A 89 -10.53 -8.55 -7.45
C PHE A 89 -11.67 -8.13 -8.37
N TYR A 90 -11.32 -7.66 -9.55
CA TYR A 90 -12.23 -7.52 -10.67
C TYR A 90 -11.75 -8.41 -11.81
N LEU A 91 -12.66 -9.19 -12.35
CA LEU A 91 -12.43 -9.92 -13.58
C LEU A 91 -13.48 -9.42 -14.59
N ASN A 92 -13.02 -8.69 -15.59
CA ASN A 92 -13.89 -7.88 -16.45
C ASN A 92 -14.73 -6.93 -15.58
N GLU A 93 -16.05 -7.01 -15.60
CA GLU A 93 -16.93 -6.14 -14.83
C GLU A 93 -17.42 -6.74 -13.52
N THR A 94 -16.99 -7.96 -13.19
CA THR A 94 -17.47 -8.68 -12.02
C THR A 94 -16.53 -8.51 -10.85
N ASN A 95 -17.07 -8.11 -9.70
CA ASN A 95 -16.34 -7.95 -8.45
C ASN A 95 -16.31 -9.28 -7.69
N TYR A 96 -15.10 -9.72 -7.32
CA TYR A 96 -14.88 -10.88 -6.46
C TYR A 96 -14.22 -10.42 -5.18
N SER A 97 -14.94 -10.54 -4.05
CA SER A 97 -14.44 -10.12 -2.75
C SER A 97 -13.67 -11.24 -2.05
N GLY A 98 -12.59 -10.87 -1.35
CA GLY A 98 -11.82 -11.79 -0.53
C GLY A 98 -10.72 -12.52 -1.27
N ALA A 99 -10.00 -13.36 -0.52
CA ALA A 99 -8.92 -14.16 -1.07
C ALA A 99 -9.46 -15.45 -1.72
N TYR A 100 -8.96 -15.75 -2.90
CA TYR A 100 -9.30 -16.97 -3.62
C TYR A 100 -8.06 -17.86 -3.72
N ASN A 101 -8.23 -19.18 -3.59
CA ASN A 101 -7.13 -20.08 -3.90
C ASN A 101 -6.91 -20.15 -5.42
N TYR A 102 -5.76 -20.67 -5.81
CA TYR A 102 -5.39 -20.74 -7.22
C TYR A 102 -6.42 -21.51 -8.06
N LYS A 103 -6.88 -22.64 -7.56
CA LYS A 103 -7.82 -23.51 -8.30
C LYS A 103 -9.14 -22.81 -8.59
N ASP A 104 -9.70 -22.12 -7.60
CA ASP A 104 -10.96 -21.39 -7.77
C ASP A 104 -10.78 -20.21 -8.72
N MET A 105 -9.68 -19.47 -8.61
CA MET A 105 -9.39 -18.35 -9.50
C MET A 105 -9.16 -18.83 -10.93
N GLU A 106 -8.43 -19.94 -11.11
CA GLU A 106 -8.22 -20.56 -12.43
C GLU A 106 -9.56 -20.91 -13.10
N SER A 107 -10.46 -21.56 -12.36
CA SER A 107 -11.79 -21.93 -12.85
C SER A 107 -12.59 -20.68 -13.27
N THR A 108 -12.54 -19.63 -12.46
CA THR A 108 -13.24 -18.36 -12.73
C THR A 108 -12.70 -17.71 -13.99
N VAL A 109 -11.37 -17.65 -14.14
CA VAL A 109 -10.72 -17.05 -15.33
C VAL A 109 -11.06 -17.86 -16.58
N ASN A 110 -10.98 -19.19 -16.50
CA ASN A 110 -11.30 -20.06 -17.65
C ASN A 110 -12.75 -19.92 -18.08
N SER A 111 -13.68 -19.75 -17.14
CA SER A 111 -15.09 -19.51 -17.46
C SER A 111 -15.29 -18.18 -18.18
N ALA A 112 -14.54 -17.14 -17.80
CA ALA A 112 -14.62 -15.82 -18.44
C ALA A 112 -14.01 -15.82 -19.86
N LEU A 113 -13.10 -16.76 -20.17
CA LEU A 113 -12.49 -16.90 -21.50
C LEU A 113 -13.38 -17.63 -22.51
N LYS A 114 -14.45 -18.23 -22.06
CA LYS A 114 -15.42 -18.88 -22.94
C LYS A 114 -16.48 -17.87 -23.40
#